data_8d254da77e1c40d3cc871af6b9119917
#
_entry.id   8d254da77e1c40d3cc871af6b9119917
#
_cell.length_a   1.000
_cell.length_b   1.000
_cell.length_c   1.000
_cell.angle_alpha   90.00
_cell.angle_beta   90.00
_cell.angle_gamma   90.00
#
_symmetry.space_group_name_H-M   'P 1'
#
loop_
_entity.id
_entity.type
_entity.pdbx_description
1 polymer ?
#
loop_
_entity_poly.entity_id
_entity_poly.type
_entity_poly.pdbx_seq_one_letter_code
_entity_poly.pdbx_strand_id
1 'polypeptide(L)'
;MKKILIIVVLINLFSNLFSQNYIVVLDAGHGGKDPGAIYGNVREKDITLSIALEVGKILTNKYNNLKVIYTRQSDIFVPLIERTRIANKEHANLFVSFHVNASKSPEPSGYEVYVMGNAKVKDWLETAIAENSVAIYEDNYLESYDGIDPNSTEGYIAFSLYQNEFLDKSLILADKVTSSTLQVAPFMNRGIKQAPFFVLYKATMPSILIEMGFITNQQDRIWIT
;
A
#
# COMPACT_ATOMS: atom_id res chain seq x y z
N MET A 1 33.82 -23.17 37.22
CA MET A 1 33.67 -23.40 35.80
C MET A 1 32.23 -23.78 35.39
N LYS A 2 31.56 -24.76 36.00
CA LYS A 2 30.18 -25.18 35.62
C LYS A 2 29.14 -24.03 35.72
N LYS A 3 29.21 -23.16 36.74
CA LYS A 3 28.29 -22.03 36.94
C LYS A 3 28.44 -20.96 35.85
N ILE A 4 29.65 -20.69 35.38
CA ILE A 4 29.94 -19.72 34.32
C ILE A 4 29.40 -20.25 32.98
N LEU A 5 29.54 -21.58 32.73
CA LEU A 5 29.05 -22.20 31.51
C LEU A 5 27.51 -22.11 31.43
N ILE A 6 26.79 -22.32 32.54
CA ILE A 6 25.33 -22.22 32.60
C ILE A 6 24.87 -20.79 32.32
N ILE A 7 25.56 -19.78 32.86
CA ILE A 7 25.23 -18.37 32.62
C ILE A 7 25.45 -17.99 31.16
N VAL A 8 26.53 -18.45 30.53
CA VAL A 8 26.82 -18.21 29.11
C VAL A 8 25.77 -18.88 28.21
N VAL A 9 25.34 -20.11 28.55
CA VAL A 9 24.27 -20.82 27.82
C VAL A 9 22.92 -20.10 27.99
N LEU A 10 22.58 -19.63 29.19
CA LEU A 10 21.36 -18.86 29.41
C LEU A 10 21.39 -17.52 28.66
N ILE A 11 22.49 -16.79 28.66
CA ILE A 11 22.63 -15.52 27.90
C ILE A 11 22.45 -15.78 26.40
N ASN A 12 23.01 -16.87 25.84
CA ASN A 12 22.83 -17.21 24.43
C ASN A 12 21.40 -17.67 24.09
N LEU A 13 20.70 -18.32 25.04
CA LEU A 13 19.29 -18.67 24.86
C LEU A 13 18.39 -17.42 24.91
N PHE A 14 18.71 -16.45 25.78
CA PHE A 14 17.96 -15.19 25.85
C PHE A 14 18.24 -14.26 24.65
N SER A 15 19.43 -14.25 24.09
CA SER A 15 19.73 -13.41 22.91
C SER A 15 18.98 -13.84 21.64
N ASN A 16 18.59 -15.10 21.52
CA ASN A 16 17.74 -15.58 20.42
C ASN A 16 16.25 -15.32 20.65
N LEU A 17 15.81 -14.98 21.87
CA LEU A 17 14.41 -14.68 22.20
C LEU A 17 13.96 -13.27 21.85
N PHE A 18 14.87 -12.37 21.47
CA PHE A 18 14.57 -10.95 21.21
C PHE A 18 14.74 -10.53 19.74
N SER A 19 14.96 -11.46 18.83
CA SER A 19 14.90 -11.13 17.41
C SER A 19 13.43 -11.11 16.97
N GLN A 20 12.73 -10.02 17.26
CA GLN A 20 11.40 -9.80 16.70
C GLN A 20 11.57 -9.57 15.19
N ASN A 21 11.14 -10.55 14.41
CA ASN A 21 11.11 -10.41 12.96
C ASN A 21 9.89 -9.55 12.58
N TYR A 22 10.14 -8.45 11.89
CA TYR A 22 9.09 -7.61 11.32
C TYR A 22 8.69 -8.14 9.94
N ILE A 23 7.42 -8.03 9.63
CA ILE A 23 6.87 -8.42 8.32
C ILE A 23 6.23 -7.18 7.68
N VAL A 24 6.70 -6.84 6.50
CA VAL A 24 6.11 -5.78 5.67
C VAL A 24 5.56 -6.40 4.41
N VAL A 25 4.30 -6.11 4.10
CA VAL A 25 3.71 -6.47 2.81
C VAL A 25 3.76 -5.26 1.90
N LEU A 26 4.38 -5.44 0.74
CA LEU A 26 4.45 -4.47 -0.34
C LEU A 26 3.46 -4.90 -1.43
N ASP A 27 2.51 -4.05 -1.69
CA ASP A 27 1.49 -4.26 -2.69
C ASP A 27 1.81 -3.44 -3.94
N ALA A 28 2.02 -4.12 -5.04
CA ALA A 28 2.12 -3.49 -6.35
C ALA A 28 0.70 -3.38 -6.94
N GLY A 29 0.14 -2.20 -6.99
CA GLY A 29 -1.19 -1.96 -7.53
C GLY A 29 -1.38 -2.54 -8.93
N HIS A 30 -2.63 -2.89 -9.28
CA HIS A 30 -3.00 -3.45 -10.59
C HIS A 30 -2.31 -4.77 -10.92
N GLY A 31 -2.22 -5.12 -12.23
CA GLY A 31 -1.55 -6.32 -12.73
C GLY A 31 -2.43 -7.23 -13.60
N GLY A 32 -1.81 -7.99 -14.48
CA GLY A 32 -2.48 -8.90 -15.41
C GLY A 32 -3.48 -8.17 -16.31
N LYS A 33 -4.77 -8.52 -16.19
CA LYS A 33 -5.88 -7.92 -16.96
C LYS A 33 -6.23 -6.48 -16.56
N ASP A 34 -5.72 -6.00 -15.44
CA ASP A 34 -5.88 -4.64 -14.96
C ASP A 34 -4.59 -3.84 -15.21
N PRO A 35 -4.55 -2.96 -16.21
CA PRO A 35 -3.37 -2.16 -16.52
C PRO A 35 -3.17 -0.97 -15.57
N GLY A 36 -4.18 -0.58 -14.79
CA GLY A 36 -4.22 0.72 -14.11
C GLY A 36 -4.29 1.88 -15.11
N ALA A 37 -3.85 3.04 -14.71
CA ALA A 37 -3.76 4.20 -15.58
C ALA A 37 -2.77 3.97 -16.73
N ILE A 38 -3.12 4.49 -17.91
CA ILE A 38 -2.29 4.37 -19.13
C ILE A 38 -2.03 5.75 -19.71
N TYR A 39 -0.77 6.03 -20.04
CA TYR A 39 -0.39 7.22 -20.78
C TYR A 39 0.64 6.87 -21.87
N GLY A 40 0.23 6.95 -23.14
CA GLY A 40 1.03 6.45 -24.25
C GLY A 40 1.32 4.95 -24.13
N ASN A 41 2.58 4.59 -24.05
CA ASN A 41 3.03 3.20 -23.87
C ASN A 41 3.33 2.87 -22.39
N VAL A 42 3.14 3.80 -21.49
CA VAL A 42 3.42 3.62 -20.05
C VAL A 42 2.15 3.15 -19.36
N ARG A 43 2.25 2.09 -18.56
CA ARG A 43 1.15 1.50 -17.79
C ARG A 43 1.50 1.54 -16.31
N GLU A 44 0.55 1.91 -15.49
CA GLU A 44 0.72 1.98 -14.05
C GLU A 44 1.17 0.64 -13.45
N LYS A 45 0.57 -0.47 -13.86
CA LYS A 45 0.92 -1.80 -13.35
C LYS A 45 2.40 -2.16 -13.48
N ASP A 46 3.08 -1.65 -14.50
CA ASP A 46 4.51 -1.92 -14.73
C ASP A 46 5.38 -1.10 -13.78
N ILE A 47 4.99 0.17 -13.56
CA ILE A 47 5.66 1.08 -12.63
C ILE A 47 5.52 0.57 -11.19
N THR A 48 4.31 0.26 -10.76
CA THR A 48 4.02 -0.20 -9.39
C THR A 48 4.77 -1.49 -9.06
N LEU A 49 4.84 -2.43 -10.02
CA LEU A 49 5.62 -3.65 -9.86
C LEU A 49 7.10 -3.38 -9.70
N SER A 50 7.67 -2.55 -10.59
CA SER A 50 9.09 -2.20 -10.56
C SER A 50 9.48 -1.56 -9.23
N ILE A 51 8.69 -0.60 -8.77
CA ILE A 51 8.96 0.13 -7.53
C ILE A 51 8.79 -0.79 -6.31
N ALA A 52 7.73 -1.58 -6.24
CA ALA A 52 7.53 -2.50 -5.13
C ALA A 52 8.70 -3.49 -4.99
N LEU A 53 9.19 -4.04 -6.10
CA LEU A 53 10.31 -4.97 -6.09
C LEU A 53 11.62 -4.28 -5.66
N GLU A 54 11.89 -3.07 -6.14
CA GLU A 54 13.11 -2.35 -5.77
C GLU A 54 13.08 -1.90 -4.30
N VAL A 55 11.94 -1.39 -3.81
CA VAL A 55 11.76 -1.06 -2.39
C VAL A 55 12.00 -2.28 -1.52
N GLY A 56 11.44 -3.43 -1.87
CA GLY A 56 11.62 -4.65 -1.09
C GLY A 56 13.06 -5.13 -1.09
N LYS A 57 13.77 -5.03 -2.20
CA LYS A 57 15.20 -5.33 -2.31
C LYS A 57 16.03 -4.41 -1.41
N ILE A 58 15.75 -3.10 -1.41
CA ILE A 58 16.43 -2.14 -0.53
C ILE A 58 16.17 -2.48 0.93
N LEU A 59 14.92 -2.75 1.31
CA LEU A 59 14.55 -3.08 2.68
C LEU A 59 15.22 -4.35 3.19
N THR A 60 15.20 -5.43 2.40
CA THR A 60 15.84 -6.70 2.78
C THR A 60 17.35 -6.62 2.89
N ASN A 61 17.99 -5.80 2.04
CA ASN A 61 19.44 -5.56 2.13
C ASN A 61 19.82 -4.72 3.34
N LYS A 62 18.92 -3.84 3.79
CA LYS A 62 19.22 -2.91 4.89
C LYS A 62 18.89 -3.48 6.28
N TYR A 63 17.89 -4.35 6.38
CA TYR A 63 17.35 -4.82 7.67
C TYR A 63 17.31 -6.34 7.73
N ASN A 64 18.20 -6.95 8.50
CA ASN A 64 18.31 -8.41 8.62
C ASN A 64 17.14 -9.08 9.37
N ASN A 65 16.37 -8.30 10.15
CA ASN A 65 15.21 -8.76 10.90
C ASN A 65 13.88 -8.39 10.23
N LEU A 66 13.90 -8.06 8.94
CA LEU A 66 12.73 -7.71 8.17
C LEU A 66 12.44 -8.77 7.10
N LYS A 67 11.24 -9.34 7.14
CA LYS A 67 10.68 -10.17 6.06
C LYS A 67 9.82 -9.28 5.16
N VAL A 68 10.13 -9.23 3.88
CA VAL A 68 9.30 -8.56 2.87
C VAL A 68 8.47 -9.61 2.14
N ILE A 69 7.19 -9.36 2.01
CA ILE A 69 6.22 -10.15 1.26
C ILE A 69 5.61 -9.25 0.20
N TYR A 70 5.38 -9.77 -0.99
CA TYR A 70 4.75 -9.04 -2.08
C TYR A 70 3.38 -9.64 -2.37
N THR A 71 2.40 -8.82 -2.71
CA THR A 71 1.10 -9.29 -3.20
C THR A 71 1.24 -9.92 -4.58
N ARG A 72 2.17 -9.39 -5.41
CA ARG A 72 2.60 -9.97 -6.69
C ARG A 72 4.06 -9.64 -6.96
N GLN A 73 4.73 -10.52 -7.70
CA GLN A 73 6.12 -10.36 -8.14
C GLN A 73 6.26 -10.48 -9.67
N SER A 74 5.13 -10.54 -10.38
CA SER A 74 5.04 -10.62 -11.82
C SER A 74 3.76 -9.91 -12.31
N ASP A 75 3.56 -9.85 -13.62
CA ASP A 75 2.35 -9.25 -14.23
C ASP A 75 1.16 -10.22 -14.14
N ILE A 76 0.62 -10.38 -12.93
CA ILE A 76 -0.59 -11.17 -12.63
C ILE A 76 -1.65 -10.28 -11.98
N PHE A 77 -2.92 -10.60 -12.19
CA PHE A 77 -4.03 -9.95 -11.50
C PHE A 77 -4.20 -10.55 -10.10
N VAL A 78 -4.28 -9.69 -9.09
CA VAL A 78 -4.59 -10.04 -7.71
C VAL A 78 -5.79 -9.21 -7.27
N PRO A 79 -6.93 -9.82 -6.88
CA PRO A 79 -8.11 -9.12 -6.35
C PRO A 79 -7.76 -8.18 -5.21
N LEU A 80 -8.46 -7.03 -5.08
CA LEU A 80 -8.15 -6.03 -4.04
C LEU A 80 -8.24 -6.62 -2.65
N ILE A 81 -9.31 -7.38 -2.36
CA ILE A 81 -9.51 -8.00 -1.04
C ILE A 81 -8.44 -9.07 -0.74
N GLU A 82 -7.90 -9.72 -1.76
CA GLU A 82 -6.87 -10.75 -1.56
C GLU A 82 -5.54 -10.13 -1.14
N ARG A 83 -5.25 -8.89 -1.54
CA ARG A 83 -4.03 -8.16 -1.17
C ARG A 83 -3.95 -7.96 0.34
N THR A 84 -5.03 -7.46 0.97
CA THR A 84 -5.10 -7.37 2.45
C THR A 84 -5.20 -8.73 3.11
N ARG A 85 -5.85 -9.74 2.47
CA ARG A 85 -5.90 -11.10 3.02
C ARG A 85 -4.52 -11.73 3.12
N ILE A 86 -3.64 -11.52 2.13
CA ILE A 86 -2.23 -11.91 2.19
C ILE A 86 -1.55 -11.29 3.41
N ALA A 87 -1.71 -9.98 3.61
CA ALA A 87 -1.10 -9.28 4.74
C ALA A 87 -1.63 -9.76 6.10
N ASN A 88 -2.94 -9.95 6.22
CA ASN A 88 -3.58 -10.45 7.44
C ASN A 88 -3.13 -11.88 7.78
N LYS A 89 -3.07 -12.78 6.78
CA LYS A 89 -2.64 -14.17 6.94
C LYS A 89 -1.20 -14.28 7.41
N GLU A 90 -0.34 -13.41 6.90
CA GLU A 90 1.08 -13.38 7.28
C GLU A 90 1.34 -12.60 8.58
N HIS A 91 0.28 -12.09 9.24
CA HIS A 91 0.39 -11.26 10.44
C HIS A 91 1.35 -10.08 10.24
N ALA A 92 1.23 -9.40 9.12
CA ALA A 92 2.12 -8.31 8.75
C ALA A 92 2.06 -7.16 9.76
N ASN A 93 3.21 -6.51 9.97
CA ASN A 93 3.32 -5.33 10.82
C ASN A 93 2.95 -4.04 10.06
N LEU A 94 3.15 -4.03 8.74
CA LEU A 94 2.81 -2.91 7.87
C LEU A 94 2.32 -3.44 6.51
N PHE A 95 1.38 -2.72 5.91
CA PHE A 95 0.94 -2.91 4.53
C PHE A 95 1.12 -1.59 3.76
N VAL A 96 1.82 -1.64 2.63
CA VAL A 96 2.10 -0.47 1.79
C VAL A 96 1.73 -0.79 0.35
N SER A 97 0.73 -0.10 -0.19
CA SER A 97 0.30 -0.20 -1.58
C SER A 97 0.88 0.94 -2.41
N PHE A 98 1.39 0.62 -3.59
CA PHE A 98 2.00 1.55 -4.54
C PHE A 98 1.08 1.72 -5.75
N HIS A 99 0.76 2.98 -6.06
CA HIS A 99 -0.07 3.41 -7.18
C HIS A 99 0.52 4.63 -7.89
N VAL A 100 0.00 4.95 -9.06
CA VAL A 100 0.37 6.14 -9.84
C VAL A 100 -0.90 6.81 -10.34
N ASN A 101 -1.18 7.97 -9.81
CA ASN A 101 -2.37 8.75 -10.10
C ASN A 101 -2.44 9.16 -11.59
N ALA A 102 -3.64 9.50 -12.03
CA ALA A 102 -3.88 10.06 -13.36
C ALA A 102 -4.85 11.25 -13.27
N SER A 103 -4.74 12.16 -14.22
CA SER A 103 -5.65 13.28 -14.36
C SER A 103 -6.05 13.49 -15.82
N LYS A 104 -7.21 14.11 -16.04
CA LYS A 104 -7.64 14.54 -17.39
C LYS A 104 -6.74 15.64 -17.97
N SER A 105 -6.05 16.38 -17.11
CA SER A 105 -5.11 17.44 -17.43
C SER A 105 -3.68 17.01 -17.04
N PRO A 106 -2.65 17.44 -17.76
CA PRO A 106 -1.26 17.12 -17.43
C PRO A 106 -0.64 18.01 -16.34
N GLU A 107 -1.36 19.05 -15.86
CA GLU A 107 -0.83 19.99 -14.86
C GLU A 107 -0.69 19.39 -13.45
N PRO A 108 -1.64 18.54 -12.92
CA PRO A 108 -1.47 17.96 -11.62
C PRO A 108 -0.17 17.18 -11.52
N SER A 109 0.58 17.40 -10.45
CA SER A 109 1.88 16.80 -10.16
C SER A 109 2.04 16.58 -8.67
N GLY A 110 2.90 15.65 -8.30
CA GLY A 110 3.28 15.38 -6.92
C GLY A 110 2.71 14.09 -6.37
N TYR A 111 3.23 13.69 -5.21
CA TYR A 111 2.81 12.47 -4.53
C TYR A 111 1.77 12.74 -3.44
N GLU A 112 0.97 11.74 -3.17
CA GLU A 112 -0.09 11.74 -2.17
C GLU A 112 -0.01 10.46 -1.35
N VAL A 113 -0.34 10.52 -0.06
CA VAL A 113 -0.41 9.33 0.79
C VAL A 113 -1.82 9.21 1.35
N TYR A 114 -2.43 8.07 1.14
CA TYR A 114 -3.78 7.79 1.60
C TYR A 114 -3.80 6.78 2.74
N VAL A 115 -4.71 7.01 3.69
CA VAL A 115 -5.11 6.03 4.70
C VAL A 115 -6.61 5.72 4.55
N MET A 116 -7.03 4.55 5.03
CA MET A 116 -8.45 4.18 5.03
C MET A 116 -9.27 5.16 5.87
N GLY A 117 -10.38 5.63 5.33
CA GLY A 117 -11.28 6.52 6.07
C GLY A 117 -12.24 7.27 5.18
N ASN A 118 -12.91 8.26 5.77
CA ASN A 118 -13.91 9.08 5.08
C ASN A 118 -13.23 10.16 4.23
N ALA A 119 -13.55 10.20 2.95
CA ALA A 119 -13.09 11.26 2.04
C ALA A 119 -13.81 12.59 2.37
N LYS A 120 -13.05 13.56 2.86
CA LYS A 120 -13.57 14.91 3.19
C LYS A 120 -13.69 15.83 1.99
N VAL A 121 -13.04 15.45 0.88
CA VAL A 121 -12.95 16.24 -0.35
C VAL A 121 -13.33 15.35 -1.52
N LYS A 122 -14.08 15.90 -2.47
CA LYS A 122 -14.59 15.18 -3.64
C LYS A 122 -13.46 14.49 -4.43
N ASP A 123 -12.37 15.21 -4.67
CA ASP A 123 -11.23 14.67 -5.45
C ASP A 123 -10.61 13.42 -4.79
N TRP A 124 -10.58 13.37 -3.46
CA TRP A 124 -10.08 12.17 -2.73
C TRP A 124 -10.97 10.96 -2.93
N LEU A 125 -12.28 11.20 -2.96
CA LEU A 125 -13.25 10.15 -3.26
C LEU A 125 -13.14 9.70 -4.71
N GLU A 126 -12.96 10.62 -5.66
CA GLU A 126 -12.80 10.29 -7.08
C GLU A 126 -11.57 9.39 -7.33
N THR A 127 -10.44 9.66 -6.66
CA THR A 127 -9.27 8.76 -6.70
C THR A 127 -9.63 7.37 -6.18
N ALA A 128 -10.27 7.28 -5.00
CA ALA A 128 -10.66 5.97 -4.46
C ALA A 128 -11.67 5.24 -5.37
N ILE A 129 -12.61 5.95 -6.00
CA ILE A 129 -13.55 5.37 -6.96
C ILE A 129 -12.80 4.80 -8.17
N ALA A 130 -11.81 5.52 -8.70
CA ALA A 130 -11.03 5.06 -9.83
C ALA A 130 -10.28 3.75 -9.49
N GLU A 131 -9.58 3.71 -8.36
CA GLU A 131 -8.84 2.54 -7.91
C GLU A 131 -9.75 1.36 -7.54
N ASN A 132 -10.87 1.63 -6.89
CA ASN A 132 -11.83 0.60 -6.48
C ASN A 132 -12.60 0.00 -7.67
N SER A 133 -12.66 0.70 -8.83
CA SER A 133 -13.41 0.27 -10.00
C SER A 133 -12.98 -1.11 -10.51
N VAL A 134 -11.76 -1.52 -10.25
CA VAL A 134 -11.22 -2.83 -10.62
C VAL A 134 -11.90 -4.00 -9.90
N ALA A 135 -12.63 -3.76 -8.82
CA ALA A 135 -13.39 -4.78 -8.10
C ALA A 135 -14.39 -5.53 -9.00
N ILE A 136 -14.88 -4.92 -10.08
CA ILE A 136 -15.75 -5.60 -11.08
C ILE A 136 -15.05 -6.76 -11.80
N TYR A 137 -13.72 -6.81 -11.80
CA TYR A 137 -12.94 -7.90 -12.39
C TYR A 137 -12.77 -9.08 -11.42
N GLU A 138 -13.22 -8.94 -10.17
CA GLU A 138 -13.12 -9.99 -9.15
C GLU A 138 -14.29 -10.97 -9.26
N ASP A 139 -14.00 -12.25 -9.16
CA ASP A 139 -15.04 -13.27 -9.09
C ASP A 139 -15.76 -13.19 -7.73
N ASN A 140 -17.10 -13.19 -7.73
CA ASN A 140 -17.95 -13.11 -6.53
C ASN A 140 -17.63 -11.88 -5.63
N TYR A 141 -17.37 -10.72 -6.24
CA TYR A 141 -16.97 -9.51 -5.51
C TYR A 141 -17.98 -9.11 -4.41
N LEU A 142 -19.30 -9.27 -4.61
CA LEU A 142 -20.30 -8.96 -3.59
C LEU A 142 -20.07 -9.76 -2.29
N GLU A 143 -19.76 -11.05 -2.40
CA GLU A 143 -19.48 -11.90 -1.24
C GLU A 143 -18.19 -11.44 -0.53
N SER A 144 -17.19 -11.05 -1.29
CA SER A 144 -15.90 -10.57 -0.78
C SER A 144 -16.02 -9.27 0.02
N TYR A 145 -17.02 -8.45 -0.29
CA TYR A 145 -17.30 -7.16 0.36
C TYR A 145 -18.58 -7.18 1.24
N ASP A 146 -18.86 -8.32 1.89
CA ASP A 146 -19.94 -8.49 2.87
C ASP A 146 -21.34 -8.20 2.28
N GLY A 147 -21.53 -8.47 1.00
CA GLY A 147 -22.79 -8.22 0.28
C GLY A 147 -23.01 -6.75 -0.10
N ILE A 148 -22.07 -5.87 0.17
CA ILE A 148 -22.11 -4.46 -0.21
C ILE A 148 -21.53 -4.33 -1.62
N ASP A 149 -22.29 -3.74 -2.56
CA ASP A 149 -21.76 -3.47 -3.89
C ASP A 149 -20.71 -2.35 -3.82
N PRO A 150 -19.42 -2.67 -4.03
CA PRO A 150 -18.35 -1.68 -3.96
C PRO A 150 -18.45 -0.58 -5.02
N ASN A 151 -19.24 -0.76 -6.06
CA ASN A 151 -19.43 0.23 -7.13
C ASN A 151 -20.72 1.05 -6.97
N SER A 152 -21.48 0.84 -5.88
CA SER A 152 -22.68 1.61 -5.58
C SER A 152 -22.41 2.81 -4.68
N THR A 153 -23.26 3.83 -4.74
CA THR A 153 -23.21 4.99 -3.84
C THR A 153 -23.36 4.56 -2.38
N GLU A 154 -24.26 3.61 -2.11
CA GLU A 154 -24.53 3.03 -0.80
C GLU A 154 -23.29 2.30 -0.27
N GLY A 155 -22.59 1.58 -1.16
CA GLY A 155 -21.32 0.92 -0.85
C GLY A 155 -20.25 1.92 -0.41
N TYR A 156 -20.05 3.00 -1.16
CA TYR A 156 -19.10 4.04 -0.76
C TYR A 156 -19.44 4.68 0.58
N ILE A 157 -20.73 4.91 0.88
CA ILE A 157 -21.16 5.41 2.19
C ILE A 157 -20.82 4.40 3.28
N ALA A 158 -21.14 3.13 3.09
CA ALA A 158 -20.85 2.08 4.05
C ALA A 158 -19.34 1.94 4.32
N PHE A 159 -18.52 1.91 3.26
CA PHE A 159 -17.06 1.83 3.41
C PHE A 159 -16.45 3.10 4.01
N SER A 160 -17.03 4.28 3.75
CA SER A 160 -16.56 5.53 4.37
C SER A 160 -16.80 5.60 5.88
N LEU A 161 -17.80 4.88 6.36
CA LEU A 161 -18.11 4.74 7.80
C LEU A 161 -17.29 3.65 8.49
N TYR A 162 -16.54 2.85 7.72
CA TYR A 162 -15.67 1.82 8.28
C TYR A 162 -14.59 2.46 9.16
N GLN A 163 -14.63 2.12 10.45
CA GLN A 163 -13.62 2.58 11.41
C GLN A 163 -12.44 1.61 11.38
N ASN A 164 -11.30 2.09 10.92
CA ASN A 164 -10.07 1.32 10.94
C ASN A 164 -9.41 1.45 12.33
N GLU A 165 -9.34 0.35 13.07
CA GLU A 165 -8.64 0.28 14.38
C GLU A 165 -7.20 0.77 14.31
N PHE A 166 -6.57 0.65 13.14
CA PHE A 166 -5.16 1.03 12.92
C PHE A 166 -4.99 2.43 12.32
N LEU A 167 -6.04 3.25 12.26
CA LEU A 167 -5.99 4.57 11.62
C LEU A 167 -4.86 5.46 12.16
N ASP A 168 -4.75 5.57 13.49
CA ASP A 168 -3.73 6.42 14.11
C ASP A 168 -2.31 5.97 13.74
N LYS A 169 -2.07 4.67 13.74
CA LYS A 169 -0.76 4.10 13.35
C LYS A 169 -0.51 4.25 11.84
N SER A 170 -1.56 4.16 11.02
CA SER A 170 -1.49 4.41 9.58
C SER A 170 -1.15 5.88 9.28
N LEU A 171 -1.72 6.82 10.02
CA LEU A 171 -1.39 8.25 9.94
C LEU A 171 0.07 8.52 10.34
N ILE A 172 0.57 7.86 11.40
CA ILE A 172 1.99 7.96 11.79
C ILE A 172 2.91 7.41 10.69
N LEU A 173 2.54 6.27 10.06
CA LEU A 173 3.29 5.70 8.94
C LEU A 173 3.28 6.65 7.74
N ALA A 174 2.11 7.19 7.38
CA ALA A 174 1.95 8.15 6.30
C ALA A 174 2.80 9.42 6.51
N ASP A 175 2.82 9.96 7.74
CA ASP A 175 3.63 11.12 8.09
C ASP A 175 5.13 10.83 7.92
N LYS A 176 5.61 9.68 8.39
CA LYS A 176 7.01 9.29 8.22
C LYS A 176 7.40 9.13 6.76
N VAL A 177 6.55 8.49 5.94
CA VAL A 177 6.78 8.35 4.49
C VAL A 177 6.81 9.74 3.84
N THR A 178 5.83 10.58 4.11
CA THR A 178 5.72 11.94 3.57
C THR A 178 6.94 12.80 3.93
N SER A 179 7.32 12.80 5.21
CA SER A 179 8.48 13.58 5.69
C SER A 179 9.81 13.10 5.09
N SER A 180 9.96 11.78 4.88
CA SER A 180 11.16 11.22 4.26
C SER A 180 11.22 11.52 2.76
N THR A 181 10.09 11.47 2.07
CA THR A 181 10.00 11.77 0.63
C THR A 181 10.33 13.23 0.33
N LEU A 182 9.91 14.16 1.18
CA LEU A 182 10.24 15.59 1.06
C LEU A 182 11.75 15.87 1.03
N GLN A 183 12.56 15.00 1.61
CA GLN A 183 14.01 15.20 1.68
C GLN A 183 14.75 14.77 0.39
N VAL A 184 14.14 13.92 -0.42
CA VAL A 184 14.83 13.25 -1.52
C VAL A 184 14.13 13.36 -2.87
N ALA A 185 12.82 13.59 -2.89
CA ALA A 185 12.05 13.64 -4.10
C ALA A 185 11.80 15.09 -4.55
N PRO A 186 11.94 15.40 -5.83
CA PRO A 186 11.67 16.73 -6.39
C PRO A 186 10.16 16.99 -6.56
N PHE A 187 9.32 16.09 -6.07
CA PHE A 187 7.88 16.15 -6.23
C PHE A 187 7.20 17.06 -5.21
N MET A 188 6.12 17.69 -5.64
CA MET A 188 5.20 18.38 -4.74
C MET A 188 4.59 17.35 -3.77
N ASN A 189 4.67 17.66 -2.48
CA ASN A 189 3.91 16.94 -1.47
C ASN A 189 2.47 17.46 -1.45
N ARG A 190 1.52 16.60 -1.79
CA ARG A 190 0.08 16.92 -1.80
C ARG A 190 -0.63 16.49 -0.51
N GLY A 191 0.14 16.00 0.46
CA GLY A 191 -0.29 15.72 1.82
C GLY A 191 -0.84 14.31 2.04
N ILE A 192 -1.28 14.10 3.29
CA ILE A 192 -1.92 12.86 3.75
C ILE A 192 -3.44 13.05 3.64
N LYS A 193 -4.10 12.07 3.07
CA LYS A 193 -5.51 12.08 2.74
C LYS A 193 -6.22 10.86 3.29
N GLN A 194 -7.54 10.92 3.39
CA GLN A 194 -8.38 9.79 3.79
C GLN A 194 -9.40 9.51 2.69
N ALA A 195 -9.53 8.23 2.32
CA ALA A 195 -10.56 7.79 1.38
C ALA A 195 -10.84 6.29 1.55
N PRO A 196 -12.01 5.79 1.11
CA PRO A 196 -12.40 4.40 1.27
C PRO A 196 -11.80 3.50 0.19
N PHE A 197 -10.50 3.28 0.26
CA PHE A 197 -9.80 2.35 -0.64
C PHE A 197 -10.06 0.89 -0.26
N PHE A 198 -10.55 0.08 -1.18
CA PHE A 198 -10.86 -1.32 -0.91
C PHE A 198 -9.61 -2.16 -0.66
N VAL A 199 -8.49 -1.79 -1.27
CA VAL A 199 -7.21 -2.43 -1.00
C VAL A 199 -6.70 -2.23 0.44
N LEU A 200 -7.25 -1.26 1.18
CA LEU A 200 -6.98 -1.04 2.60
C LEU A 200 -8.10 -1.56 3.51
N TYR A 201 -9.22 -1.99 2.92
CA TYR A 201 -10.36 -2.51 3.67
C TYR A 201 -10.01 -3.81 4.38
N LYS A 202 -10.46 -3.96 5.61
CA LYS A 202 -10.16 -5.11 6.49
C LYS A 202 -8.67 -5.34 6.80
N ALA A 203 -7.78 -4.38 6.54
CA ALA A 203 -6.40 -4.48 6.99
C ALA A 203 -6.33 -4.51 8.53
N THR A 204 -5.65 -5.52 9.09
CA THR A 204 -5.47 -5.70 10.54
C THR A 204 -4.10 -5.22 11.01
N MET A 205 -3.51 -4.27 10.30
CA MET A 205 -2.25 -3.61 10.60
C MET A 205 -2.26 -2.18 10.06
N PRO A 206 -1.31 -1.32 10.46
CA PRO A 206 -1.10 -0.02 9.81
C PRO A 206 -0.93 -0.17 8.31
N SER A 207 -1.74 0.54 7.54
CA SER A 207 -1.83 0.40 6.08
C SER A 207 -1.95 1.75 5.39
N ILE A 208 -1.22 1.92 4.30
CA ILE A 208 -1.24 3.13 3.46
C ILE A 208 -1.25 2.77 1.98
N LEU A 209 -1.80 3.67 1.18
CA LEU A 209 -1.65 3.68 -0.28
C LEU A 209 -0.88 4.94 -0.67
N ILE A 210 0.11 4.80 -1.52
CA ILE A 210 0.96 5.89 -2.00
C ILE A 210 0.70 6.09 -3.49
N GLU A 211 0.19 7.26 -3.84
CA GLU A 211 0.18 7.77 -5.20
C GLU A 211 1.53 8.44 -5.45
N MET A 212 2.40 7.79 -6.20
CA MET A 212 3.80 8.19 -6.34
C MET A 212 4.03 9.36 -7.30
N GLY A 213 2.97 9.89 -7.91
CA GLY A 213 2.97 10.96 -8.88
C GLY A 213 1.82 10.77 -9.87
N PHE A 214 1.76 11.62 -10.89
CA PHE A 214 0.74 11.54 -11.94
C PHE A 214 1.36 11.01 -13.24
N ILE A 215 0.85 9.87 -13.73
CA ILE A 215 1.31 9.29 -15.01
C ILE A 215 1.07 10.24 -16.18
N THR A 216 0.10 11.13 -16.09
CA THR A 216 -0.24 12.16 -17.07
C THR A 216 0.71 13.35 -17.06
N ASN A 217 1.40 13.60 -15.93
CA ASN A 217 2.39 14.66 -15.81
C ASN A 217 3.76 14.20 -16.33
N GLN A 218 4.39 15.02 -17.19
CA GLN A 218 5.66 14.65 -17.81
C GLN A 218 6.80 14.55 -16.79
N GLN A 219 6.88 15.49 -15.85
CA GLN A 219 7.96 15.50 -14.85
C GLN A 219 7.84 14.31 -13.92
N ASP A 220 6.63 14.07 -13.38
CA ASP A 220 6.38 12.93 -12.52
C ASP A 220 6.74 11.62 -13.23
N ARG A 221 6.28 11.47 -14.48
CA ARG A 221 6.54 10.26 -15.28
C ARG A 221 8.03 9.99 -15.50
N ILE A 222 8.86 11.01 -15.73
CA ILE A 222 10.32 10.84 -15.87
C ILE A 222 10.94 10.27 -14.57
N TRP A 223 10.39 10.62 -13.42
CA TRP A 223 10.94 10.18 -12.15
C TRP A 223 10.46 8.80 -11.70
N ILE A 224 9.24 8.38 -12.10
CA ILE A 224 8.67 7.11 -11.68
C ILE A 224 8.92 5.98 -12.68
N THR A 225 9.45 6.25 -13.87
CA THR A 225 9.80 5.26 -14.90
C THR A 225 11.30 5.14 -15.09
#